data_fb8951cf97fe6b92324daebd867020ab
#
_entry.id   fb8951cf97fe6b92324daebd867020ab
#
_cell.length_a   1.000
_cell.length_b   1.000
_cell.length_c   1.000
_cell.angle_alpha   90.00
_cell.angle_beta   90.00
_cell.angle_gamma   90.00
#
_symmetry.space_group_name_H-M   'P 1'
#
loop_
_entity.id
_entity.type
_entity.pdbx_description
1 polymer ?
#
loop_
_entity_poly.entity_id
_entity_poly.type
_entity_poly.pdbx_seq_one_letter_code
_entity_poly.pdbx_strand_id
1 'polypeptide(L)'
;MRQGFARPLVESAMLATLPAELYVATNSLGLYAERVLEALGLREHFRQVLDIAVMNWRPKPDPAAYEAMVQAVGLPPQLLALVDDFAWNLPPAGALGM
;
A
#
# COMPACT_ATOMS: atom_id res chain seq x y z
N MET A 1 -7.40 -10.84 -12.46
CA MET A 1 -7.42 -11.74 -11.44
C MET A 1 -8.58 -12.62 -11.60
N ARG A 2 -8.39 -13.81 -11.45
CA ARG A 2 -9.35 -14.61 -11.56
C ARG A 2 -10.22 -14.47 -10.53
N GLN A 3 -11.09 -14.47 -10.45
CA GLN A 3 -11.79 -14.31 -9.61
C GLN A 3 -11.82 -14.85 -8.76
N GLY A 4 -11.97 -14.84 -8.33
CA GLY A 4 -11.89 -15.12 -7.42
C GLY A 4 -11.13 -15.56 -6.83
N PHE A 5 -10.77 -15.48 -6.79
CA PHE A 5 -9.99 -15.38 -6.64
C PHE A 5 -9.12 -15.34 -5.93
N ALA A 6 -8.88 -14.64 -5.53
CA ALA A 6 -7.69 -14.40 -4.80
C ALA A 6 -7.77 -14.96 -3.43
N ARG A 7 -6.68 -15.53 -3.00
CA ARG A 7 -6.44 -15.84 -1.61
C ARG A 7 -5.36 -14.93 -1.11
N PRO A 8 -5.37 -14.54 0.17
CA PRO A 8 -4.27 -13.74 0.68
C PRO A 8 -2.96 -14.53 0.65
N LEU A 9 -1.89 -13.86 0.24
CA LEU A 9 -0.55 -14.43 0.29
C LEU A 9 -0.02 -14.53 1.72
N VAL A 10 -0.54 -13.68 2.61
CA VAL A 10 -0.26 -13.75 4.04
C VAL A 10 -1.57 -13.89 4.78
N GLU A 11 -1.54 -14.61 5.87
CA GLU A 11 -2.73 -14.81 6.67
C GLU A 11 -2.93 -13.66 7.64
N SER A 12 -4.19 -13.43 8.01
CA SER A 12 -4.55 -12.39 8.95
C SER A 12 -3.76 -12.49 10.25
N ALA A 13 -3.57 -13.69 10.77
CA ALA A 13 -2.81 -13.88 12.01
C ALA A 13 -1.37 -13.41 11.87
N MET A 14 -0.75 -13.61 10.71
CA MET A 14 0.62 -13.16 10.48
C MET A 14 0.72 -11.65 10.47
N LEU A 15 -0.22 -10.97 9.82
CA LEU A 15 -0.23 -9.51 9.79
C LEU A 15 -0.41 -8.92 11.17
N ALA A 16 -1.21 -9.56 12.02
CA ALA A 16 -1.45 -9.09 13.37
C ALA A 16 -0.20 -9.13 14.26
N THR A 17 0.81 -9.92 13.89
CA THR A 17 2.05 -10.03 14.68
C THR A 17 3.12 -9.03 14.25
N LEU A 18 2.93 -8.29 13.17
CA LEU A 18 3.95 -7.36 12.69
C LEU A 18 4.04 -6.13 13.61
N PRO A 19 5.26 -5.74 14.01
CA PRO A 19 5.45 -4.62 14.94
C PRO A 19 5.45 -3.27 14.21
N ALA A 20 4.54 -3.07 13.25
CA ALA A 20 4.48 -1.87 12.45
C ALA A 20 3.04 -1.61 12.05
N GLU A 21 2.72 -0.32 11.84
CA GLU A 21 1.44 0.03 11.23
C GLU A 21 1.51 -0.24 9.73
N LEU A 22 0.43 -0.80 9.21
CA LEU A 22 0.39 -1.21 7.82
C LEU A 22 -0.52 -0.28 7.02
N TYR A 23 -0.10 0.01 5.81
CA TYR A 23 -0.85 0.80 4.83
C TYR A 23 -0.90 0.03 3.52
N VAL A 24 -1.94 0.25 2.74
CA VAL A 24 -1.99 -0.26 1.37
C VAL A 24 -1.67 0.91 0.45
N ALA A 25 -0.76 0.70 -0.50
CA ALA A 25 -0.43 1.68 -1.53
C ALA A 25 -0.83 1.08 -2.88
N THR A 26 -1.87 1.62 -3.48
CA THR A 26 -2.43 1.05 -4.70
C THR A 26 -2.69 2.11 -5.76
N ASN A 27 -2.41 1.78 -7.02
CA ASN A 27 -2.75 2.64 -8.14
C ASN A 27 -4.24 2.61 -8.50
N SER A 28 -5.02 1.76 -7.84
CA SER A 28 -6.45 1.65 -8.10
C SER A 28 -7.25 2.58 -7.19
N LEU A 29 -8.56 2.63 -7.42
CA LEU A 29 -9.46 3.38 -6.55
C LEU A 29 -9.57 2.70 -5.19
N GLY A 30 -9.62 3.51 -4.14
CA GLY A 30 -9.66 3.00 -2.78
C GLY A 30 -10.85 2.10 -2.51
N LEU A 31 -12.01 2.42 -3.07
CA LEU A 31 -13.20 1.59 -2.91
C LEU A 31 -12.94 0.16 -3.37
N TYR A 32 -12.22 0.01 -4.46
CA TYR A 32 -11.87 -1.28 -5.01
C TYR A 32 -10.98 -2.07 -4.07
N ALA A 33 -9.91 -1.41 -3.61
CA ALA A 33 -8.97 -2.03 -2.66
C ALA A 33 -9.67 -2.39 -1.34
N GLU A 34 -10.54 -1.51 -0.84
CA GLU A 34 -11.29 -1.79 0.39
C GLU A 34 -12.11 -3.05 0.25
N ARG A 35 -12.80 -3.21 -0.87
CA ARG A 35 -13.64 -4.39 -1.09
C ARG A 35 -12.83 -5.67 -1.16
N VAL A 36 -11.66 -5.61 -1.82
CA VAL A 36 -10.78 -6.77 -1.90
C VAL A 36 -10.27 -7.15 -0.51
N LEU A 37 -9.83 -6.17 0.26
CA LEU A 37 -9.31 -6.42 1.60
C LEU A 37 -10.38 -6.98 2.52
N GLU A 38 -11.61 -6.48 2.43
CA GLU A 38 -12.72 -6.98 3.23
C GLU A 38 -13.05 -8.41 2.85
N ALA A 39 -13.09 -8.71 1.55
CA ALA A 39 -13.36 -10.06 1.08
C ALA A 39 -12.31 -11.05 1.54
N LEU A 40 -11.07 -10.62 1.70
CA LEU A 40 -9.97 -11.45 2.17
C LEU A 40 -9.87 -11.49 3.70
N GLY A 41 -10.66 -10.71 4.41
CA GLY A 41 -10.59 -10.63 5.86
C GLY A 41 -9.35 -9.90 6.37
N LEU A 42 -8.76 -9.03 5.57
CA LEU A 42 -7.49 -8.36 5.90
C LEU A 42 -7.64 -6.88 6.21
N ARG A 43 -8.79 -6.27 5.92
CA ARG A 43 -8.93 -4.80 6.00
C ARG A 43 -8.57 -4.25 7.38
N GLU A 44 -8.93 -4.95 8.43
CA GLU A 44 -8.72 -4.47 9.79
C GLU A 44 -7.24 -4.30 10.16
N HIS A 45 -6.33 -4.94 9.43
CA HIS A 45 -4.89 -4.87 9.71
C HIS A 45 -4.23 -3.63 9.13
N PHE A 46 -4.95 -2.86 8.30
CA PHE A 46 -4.38 -1.71 7.62
C PHE A 46 -4.98 -0.42 8.16
N ARG A 47 -4.10 0.52 8.47
CA ARG A 47 -4.53 1.81 9.00
C ARG A 47 -5.26 2.63 7.94
N GLN A 48 -4.77 2.58 6.71
CA GLN A 48 -5.32 3.40 5.63
C GLN A 48 -4.98 2.78 4.28
N VAL A 49 -5.83 3.02 3.30
CA VAL A 49 -5.57 2.69 1.92
C VAL A 49 -5.14 3.98 1.22
N LEU A 50 -3.89 4.01 0.75
CA LEU A 50 -3.33 5.11 -0.01
C LEU A 50 -3.58 4.80 -1.48
N ASP A 51 -4.64 5.37 -2.02
CA ASP A 51 -5.12 5.03 -3.35
C ASP A 51 -4.64 6.05 -4.39
N ILE A 52 -5.11 5.89 -5.61
CA ILE A 52 -4.73 6.78 -6.71
C ILE A 52 -5.12 8.25 -6.43
N ALA A 53 -6.21 8.48 -5.70
CA ALA A 53 -6.61 9.84 -5.34
C ALA A 53 -5.65 10.47 -4.33
N VAL A 54 -5.18 9.68 -3.36
CA VAL A 54 -4.15 10.13 -2.41
C VAL A 54 -2.87 10.50 -3.16
N MET A 55 -2.56 9.78 -4.23
CA MET A 55 -1.39 10.04 -5.08
C MET A 55 -1.61 11.18 -6.06
N ASN A 56 -2.70 11.92 -5.94
CA ASN A 56 -3.05 13.02 -6.85
C ASN A 56 -3.17 12.56 -8.30
N TRP A 57 -3.65 11.33 -8.49
CA TRP A 57 -3.88 10.72 -9.81
C TRP A 57 -2.61 10.49 -10.61
N ARG A 58 -1.47 10.45 -9.94
CA ARG A 58 -0.18 10.11 -10.54
C ARG A 58 0.23 8.75 -10.01
N PRO A 59 0.10 7.70 -10.81
CA PRO A 59 0.32 6.34 -10.31
C PRO A 59 1.80 6.05 -10.10
N LYS A 60 2.10 5.10 -9.22
CA LYS A 60 3.44 4.56 -9.12
C LYS A 60 3.86 4.02 -10.50
N PRO A 61 5.06 4.21 -10.96
CA PRO A 61 6.25 4.68 -10.21
C PRO A 61 6.56 6.17 -10.35
N ASP A 62 5.58 7.02 -10.63
CA ASP A 62 5.81 8.46 -10.68
C ASP A 62 6.28 8.94 -9.31
N PRO A 63 7.45 9.62 -9.19
CA PRO A 63 7.93 10.08 -7.90
C PRO A 63 6.95 10.92 -7.11
N ALA A 64 6.09 11.69 -7.79
CA ALA A 64 5.08 12.50 -7.13
C ALA A 64 4.09 11.66 -6.34
N ALA A 65 3.82 10.43 -6.77
CA ALA A 65 2.94 9.52 -6.05
C ALA A 65 3.51 9.21 -4.66
N TYR A 66 4.81 8.98 -4.60
CA TYR A 66 5.48 8.61 -3.35
C TYR A 66 5.54 9.79 -2.38
N GLU A 67 5.81 10.99 -2.90
CA GLU A 67 5.79 12.19 -2.06
C GLU A 67 4.41 12.40 -1.45
N ALA A 68 3.37 12.22 -2.24
CA ALA A 68 2.00 12.37 -1.74
C ALA A 68 1.67 11.32 -0.67
N MET A 69 2.12 10.08 -0.87
CA MET A 69 1.89 9.02 0.11
C MET A 69 2.63 9.29 1.41
N VAL A 70 3.89 9.74 1.33
CA VAL A 70 4.66 10.07 2.51
C VAL A 70 3.98 11.19 3.31
N GLN A 71 3.46 12.20 2.62
CA GLN A 71 2.72 13.27 3.28
C GLN A 71 1.45 12.74 3.96
N ALA A 72 0.74 11.84 3.31
CA ALA A 72 -0.48 11.29 3.85
C ALA A 72 -0.22 10.47 5.12
N VAL A 73 0.88 9.73 5.14
CA VAL A 73 1.28 8.94 6.32
C VAL A 73 1.74 9.85 7.46
N GLY A 74 2.43 10.94 7.12
CA GLY A 74 2.86 11.91 8.11
C GLY A 74 4.12 11.54 8.88
N LEU A 75 4.90 10.59 8.37
CA LEU A 75 6.16 10.16 8.98
C LEU A 75 7.31 10.40 8.01
N PRO A 76 8.55 10.56 8.53
CA PRO A 76 9.71 10.68 7.65
C PRO A 76 9.90 9.42 6.83
N PRO A 77 10.37 9.55 5.57
CA PRO A 77 10.57 8.36 4.73
C PRO A 77 11.51 7.32 5.35
N GLN A 78 12.46 7.76 6.15
CA GLN A 78 13.42 6.85 6.79
C GLN A 78 12.76 5.87 7.75
N LEU A 79 11.54 6.18 8.21
CA LEU A 79 10.77 5.29 9.08
C LEU A 79 9.78 4.42 8.32
N LEU A 80 9.79 4.50 6.99
CA LEU A 80 8.84 3.80 6.14
C LEU A 80 9.56 2.77 5.29
N ALA A 81 8.85 1.71 4.94
CA ALA A 81 9.32 0.72 4.00
C ALA A 81 8.22 0.43 3.01
N LEU A 82 8.59 0.26 1.75
CA LEU A 82 7.66 -0.14 0.70
C LEU A 82 7.92 -1.59 0.31
N VAL A 83 6.86 -2.39 0.28
CA VAL A 83 6.90 -3.73 -0.26
C VAL A 83 5.98 -3.76 -1.47
N ASP A 84 6.52 -4.16 -2.62
CA ASP A 84 5.78 -4.16 -3.87
C ASP A 84 6.31 -5.30 -4.75
N ASP A 85 5.42 -5.99 -5.42
CA ASP A 85 5.80 -7.12 -6.27
C ASP A 85 6.32 -6.67 -7.65
N PHE A 86 6.13 -5.40 -8.00
CA PHE A 86 6.73 -4.84 -9.22
C PHE A 86 8.01 -4.11 -8.86
N ALA A 87 9.13 -4.67 -9.29
CA ALA A 87 10.44 -4.15 -8.92
C ALA A 87 10.64 -2.70 -9.35
N TRP A 88 10.04 -2.28 -10.45
CA TRP A 88 10.19 -0.90 -10.93
C TRP A 88 9.47 0.12 -10.05
N ASN A 89 8.64 -0.34 -9.11
CA ASN A 89 7.99 0.56 -8.16
C ASN A 89 8.88 0.86 -6.95
N LEU A 90 10.00 0.19 -6.78
CA LEU A 90 10.84 0.36 -5.59
C LEU A 90 11.82 1.53 -5.66
N PRO A 91 12.50 1.81 -6.81
CA PRO A 91 13.51 2.86 -6.83
C PRO A 91 13.03 4.24 -6.39
N PRO A 92 11.82 4.72 -6.76
CA PRO A 92 11.39 6.03 -6.28
C PRO A 92 11.22 6.08 -4.76
N ALA A 93 10.84 4.98 -4.13
CA ALA A 93 10.75 4.93 -2.67
C ALA A 93 12.14 5.05 -2.04
N GLY A 94 13.11 4.31 -2.56
CA GLY A 94 14.48 4.40 -2.09
C GLY A 94 15.08 5.79 -2.28
N ALA A 95 14.74 6.46 -3.38
CA ALA A 95 15.22 7.81 -3.64
C ALA A 95 14.71 8.81 -2.60
N LEU A 96 13.56 8.56 -1.96
CA LEU A 96 13.06 9.41 -0.89
C LEU A 96 13.64 9.05 0.48
N GLY A 97 14.30 7.92 0.59
CA GLY A 97 14.90 7.49 1.86
C GLY A 97 14.20 6.33 2.56
N MET A 98 13.25 5.71 1.88
CA MET A 98 12.64 4.49 2.43
C MET A 98 13.61 3.32 2.41
#